data_15339ad8715a117039061f6ba53086e7
#
_entry.id   15339ad8715a117039061f6ba53086e7
#
_cell.length_a   1.000
_cell.length_b   1.000
_cell.length_c   1.000
_cell.angle_alpha   90.00
_cell.angle_beta   90.00
_cell.angle_gamma   90.00
#
_symmetry.space_group_name_H-M   'P 1'
#
loop_
_entity.id
_entity.type
_entity.pdbx_description
1 polymer ?
#
loop_
_entity_poly.entity_id
_entity_poly.type
_entity_poly.pdbx_seq_one_letter_code
_entity_poly.pdbx_strand_id
1 'polypeptide(L)'
;MLDFSYLSDQKDSKPSLVLSDKKVQLLEQAFIDLKRKIGIMIDVYGRNRIYPDHQKILINLLQKHNDSKIQKLIMLLKQAVSEDEVIIDDGD
;
A
#
# COMPACT_ATOMS: atom_id res chain seq x y z
N MET A 1 13.19 -1.48 -0.33
CA MET A 1 12.23 -2.38 0.36
C MET A 1 11.11 -1.54 0.95
N LEU A 2 9.90 -1.99 0.83
CA LEU A 2 8.74 -1.28 1.33
C LEU A 2 7.87 -2.24 2.15
N ASP A 3 7.61 -1.88 3.41
CA ASP A 3 6.88 -2.70 4.36
C ASP A 3 5.49 -2.10 4.59
N PHE A 4 4.45 -2.88 4.32
CA PHE A 4 3.06 -2.48 4.56
C PHE A 4 2.54 -3.20 5.78
N SER A 5 2.01 -2.44 6.73
CA SER A 5 1.45 -3.00 7.96
C SER A 5 0.27 -2.15 8.46
N TYR A 6 -0.50 -2.68 9.39
CA TYR A 6 -1.59 -1.94 10.02
C TYR A 6 -1.03 -0.97 11.05
N LEU A 7 -1.51 0.28 11.04
CA LEU A 7 -1.15 1.26 12.07
C LEU A 7 -1.47 0.76 13.47
N SER A 8 -2.58 0.03 13.61
CA SER A 8 -3.05 -0.48 14.89
C SER A 8 -2.35 -1.77 15.35
N ASP A 9 -1.42 -2.31 14.54
CA ASP A 9 -0.74 -3.56 14.89
C ASP A 9 0.41 -3.29 15.86
N GLN A 10 0.20 -3.60 17.11
CA GLN A 10 1.19 -3.39 18.18
C GLN A 10 1.94 -4.67 18.56
N LYS A 11 1.49 -5.84 18.08
CA LYS A 11 2.02 -7.14 18.49
C LYS A 11 2.40 -8.04 17.32
N ASP A 12 2.55 -7.49 16.13
CA ASP A 12 2.82 -8.24 14.89
C ASP A 12 1.81 -9.38 14.65
N SER A 13 0.57 -9.19 15.11
CA SER A 13 -0.48 -10.21 15.00
C SER A 13 -1.39 -9.99 13.79
N LYS A 14 -1.29 -8.84 13.13
CA LYS A 14 -2.11 -8.51 11.95
C LYS A 14 -1.35 -8.77 10.67
N PRO A 15 -2.04 -8.96 9.54
CA PRO A 15 -1.37 -9.17 8.26
C PRO A 15 -0.41 -8.02 7.91
N SER A 16 0.71 -8.37 7.30
CA SER A 16 1.67 -7.41 6.78
C SER A 16 2.28 -7.95 5.50
N LEU A 17 2.95 -7.08 4.76
CA LEU A 17 3.57 -7.47 3.49
C LEU A 17 4.82 -6.63 3.25
N VAL A 18 5.92 -7.29 2.89
CA VAL A 18 7.16 -6.63 2.51
C VAL A 18 7.37 -6.82 1.02
N LEU A 19 7.65 -5.71 0.31
CA LEU A 19 7.98 -5.74 -1.12
C LEU A 19 9.44 -5.38 -1.31
N SER A 20 10.15 -6.18 -2.13
CA SER A 20 11.51 -5.88 -2.54
C SER A 20 11.55 -4.64 -3.43
N ASP A 21 12.72 -4.02 -3.60
CA ASP A 21 12.88 -2.85 -4.47
C ASP A 21 12.40 -3.13 -5.89
N LYS A 22 12.64 -4.34 -6.39
CA LYS A 22 12.18 -4.75 -7.71
C LYS A 22 10.66 -4.71 -7.82
N LYS A 23 9.94 -5.12 -6.77
CA LYS A 23 8.48 -5.10 -6.75
C LYS A 23 7.94 -3.69 -6.52
N VAL A 24 8.66 -2.85 -5.76
CA VAL A 24 8.30 -1.45 -5.56
C VAL A 24 8.26 -0.70 -6.89
N GLN A 25 9.13 -1.04 -7.85
CA GLN A 25 9.11 -0.42 -9.17
C GLN A 25 7.76 -0.60 -9.88
N LEU A 26 7.06 -1.70 -9.62
CA LEU A 26 5.72 -1.93 -10.19
C LEU A 26 4.67 -0.99 -9.60
N LEU A 27 4.93 -0.42 -8.43
CA LEU A 27 4.02 0.53 -7.77
C LEU A 27 4.22 1.97 -8.20
N GLU A 28 5.34 2.30 -8.84
CA GLU A 28 5.70 3.70 -9.12
C GLU A 28 4.62 4.44 -9.91
N GLN A 29 4.09 3.80 -10.96
CA GLN A 29 3.06 4.44 -11.78
C GLN A 29 1.78 4.66 -10.97
N ALA A 30 1.40 3.70 -10.13
CA ALA A 30 0.23 3.84 -9.28
C ALA A 30 0.39 5.00 -8.29
N PHE A 31 1.58 5.16 -7.71
CA PHE A 31 1.85 6.27 -6.79
C PHE A 31 1.84 7.63 -7.50
N ILE A 32 2.37 7.69 -8.73
CA ILE A 32 2.30 8.90 -9.56
C ILE A 32 0.83 9.25 -9.85
N ASP A 33 0.04 8.27 -10.23
CA ASP A 33 -1.38 8.48 -10.54
C ASP A 33 -2.17 8.89 -9.30
N LEU A 34 -1.86 8.31 -8.15
CA LEU A 34 -2.47 8.69 -6.88
C LEU A 34 -2.22 10.17 -6.56
N LYS A 35 -0.97 10.63 -6.72
CA LYS A 35 -0.62 12.02 -6.51
C LYS A 35 -1.39 12.94 -7.46
N ARG A 36 -1.51 12.56 -8.73
CA ARG A 36 -2.26 13.34 -9.72
C ARG A 36 -3.74 13.46 -9.40
N LYS A 37 -4.34 12.36 -8.91
CA LYS A 37 -5.79 12.32 -8.67
C LYS A 37 -6.19 13.04 -7.38
N ILE A 38 -5.42 12.88 -6.31
CA ILE A 38 -5.82 13.36 -4.97
C ILE A 38 -4.74 14.15 -4.24
N GLY A 39 -3.59 14.40 -4.87
CA GLY A 39 -2.50 15.18 -4.28
C GLY A 39 -1.72 14.47 -3.18
N ILE A 40 -1.96 13.19 -2.95
CA ILE A 40 -1.24 12.41 -1.93
C ILE A 40 0.05 11.87 -2.52
N MET A 41 1.19 12.21 -1.90
CA MET A 41 2.50 11.70 -2.29
C MET A 41 2.90 10.59 -1.33
N ILE A 42 3.24 9.41 -1.87
CA ILE A 42 3.84 8.33 -1.10
C ILE A 42 5.34 8.35 -1.36
N ASP A 43 6.10 8.63 -0.29
CA ASP A 43 7.56 8.61 -0.33
C ASP A 43 8.03 7.19 -0.07
N VAL A 44 8.61 6.55 -1.10
CA VAL A 44 9.06 5.15 -1.00
C VAL A 44 10.25 4.96 -0.07
N TYR A 45 10.90 6.04 0.35
CA TYR A 45 12.01 5.99 1.31
C TYR A 45 11.63 6.42 2.71
N GLY A 46 10.39 6.85 2.91
CA GLY A 46 9.91 7.34 4.18
C GLY A 46 8.79 6.49 4.73
N ARG A 47 8.11 7.04 5.73
CA ARG A 47 6.98 6.40 6.38
C ARG A 47 5.72 7.17 6.05
N ASN A 48 4.71 6.48 5.51
CA ASN A 48 3.47 7.09 5.09
C ASN A 48 2.28 6.40 5.72
N ARG A 49 1.18 7.13 5.91
CA ARG A 49 -0.11 6.59 6.31
C ARG A 49 -1.03 6.59 5.11
N ILE A 50 -1.65 5.45 4.85
CA ILE A 50 -2.61 5.30 3.76
C ILE A 50 -3.98 5.04 4.39
N TYR A 51 -4.85 6.05 4.30
CA TYR A 51 -6.19 5.99 4.89
C TYR A 51 -7.14 5.20 3.99
N PRO A 52 -8.26 4.69 4.55
CA PRO A 52 -9.18 3.83 3.76
C PRO A 52 -9.63 4.42 2.44
N ASP A 53 -9.94 5.70 2.36
CA ASP A 53 -10.35 6.34 1.10
C ASP A 53 -9.23 6.29 0.05
N HIS A 54 -7.99 6.48 0.48
CA HIS A 54 -6.83 6.41 -0.41
C HIS A 54 -6.52 4.97 -0.79
N GLN A 55 -6.75 4.02 0.12
CA GLN A 55 -6.58 2.59 -0.15
C GLN A 55 -7.51 2.13 -1.27
N LYS A 56 -8.75 2.61 -1.30
CA LYS A 56 -9.72 2.28 -2.35
C LYS A 56 -9.23 2.72 -3.73
N ILE A 57 -8.68 3.92 -3.82
CA ILE A 57 -8.13 4.45 -5.07
C ILE A 57 -6.91 3.63 -5.49
N LEU A 58 -6.01 3.33 -4.55
CA LEU A 58 -4.82 2.56 -4.82
C LEU A 58 -5.15 1.15 -5.30
N ILE A 59 -6.15 0.50 -4.70
CA ILE A 59 -6.63 -0.82 -5.16
C ILE A 59 -7.02 -0.76 -6.64
N ASN A 60 -7.80 0.25 -7.04
CA ASN A 60 -8.22 0.40 -8.43
C ASN A 60 -7.02 0.59 -9.37
N LEU A 61 -6.04 1.38 -8.96
CA LEU A 61 -4.85 1.63 -9.77
C LEU A 61 -3.97 0.39 -9.92
N LEU A 62 -4.00 -0.53 -8.96
CA LEU A 62 -3.17 -1.72 -8.95
C LEU A 62 -3.81 -2.93 -9.64
N GLN A 63 -5.10 -2.90 -9.92
CA GLN A 63 -5.83 -4.08 -10.42
C GLN A 63 -5.35 -4.59 -11.77
N LYS A 64 -4.70 -3.77 -12.58
CA LYS A 64 -4.17 -4.18 -13.88
C LYS A 64 -2.92 -5.07 -13.79
N HIS A 65 -2.29 -5.17 -12.62
CA HIS A 65 -1.09 -5.96 -12.43
C HIS A 65 -1.42 -7.42 -12.13
N ASN A 66 -0.71 -8.34 -12.79
CA ASN A 66 -0.84 -9.78 -12.56
C ASN A 66 0.21 -10.35 -11.62
N ASP A 67 1.10 -9.51 -11.10
CA ASP A 67 2.16 -9.94 -10.20
C ASP A 67 1.58 -10.46 -8.89
N SER A 68 2.09 -11.62 -8.42
CA SER A 68 1.56 -12.28 -7.23
C SER A 68 1.74 -11.45 -5.96
N LYS A 69 2.83 -10.70 -5.83
CA LYS A 69 3.06 -9.83 -4.67
C LYS A 69 2.15 -8.61 -4.70
N ILE A 70 1.90 -8.05 -5.87
CA ILE A 70 0.95 -6.94 -6.01
C ILE A 70 -0.47 -7.42 -5.68
N GLN A 71 -0.83 -8.65 -6.08
CA GLN A 71 -2.12 -9.23 -5.71
C GLN A 71 -2.25 -9.39 -4.18
N LYS A 72 -1.18 -9.77 -3.50
CA LYS A 72 -1.17 -9.84 -2.03
C LYS A 72 -1.35 -8.47 -1.41
N LEU A 73 -0.74 -7.43 -1.98
CA LEU A 73 -0.93 -6.05 -1.53
C LEU A 73 -2.39 -5.62 -1.70
N ILE A 74 -2.99 -5.92 -2.83
CA ILE A 74 -4.40 -5.62 -3.08
C ILE A 74 -5.29 -6.28 -2.02
N MET A 75 -5.03 -7.54 -1.70
CA MET A 75 -5.79 -8.26 -0.67
C MET A 75 -5.63 -7.61 0.71
N LEU A 76 -4.40 -7.21 1.07
CA LEU A 76 -4.14 -6.52 2.33
C LEU A 76 -4.92 -5.21 2.40
N LEU A 77 -4.89 -4.42 1.32
CA LEU A 77 -5.61 -3.14 1.26
C LEU A 77 -7.12 -3.35 1.32
N LYS A 78 -7.66 -4.35 0.63
CA LYS A 78 -9.09 -4.67 0.67
C LYS A 78 -9.54 -5.04 2.07
N GLN A 79 -8.75 -5.83 2.78
CA GLN A 79 -9.05 -6.19 4.16
C GLN A 79 -9.03 -4.96 5.06
N ALA A 80 -8.01 -4.11 4.91
CA ALA A 80 -7.92 -2.87 5.69
C ALA A 80 -9.13 -1.96 5.45
N VAL A 81 -9.56 -1.82 4.19
CA VAL A 81 -10.76 -1.04 3.86
C VAL A 81 -12.00 -1.62 4.57
N SER A 82 -12.16 -2.94 4.53
CA SER A 82 -13.33 -3.58 5.15
C SER A 82 -13.36 -3.41 6.67
N GLU A 83 -12.19 -3.26 7.29
CA GLU A 83 -12.05 -3.07 8.74
C GLU A 83 -11.90 -1.60 9.14
N ASP A 84 -11.95 -0.69 8.17
CA ASP A 84 -11.74 0.77 8.39
C ASP A 84 -10.41 1.06 9.09
N GLU A 85 -9.35 0.39 8.65
CA GLU A 85 -8.02 0.49 9.25
C GLU A 85 -7.05 1.28 8.38
N VAL A 86 -6.13 2.00 9.04
CA VAL A 86 -5.05 2.72 8.37
C VAL A 86 -3.89 1.77 8.12
N ILE A 87 -3.33 1.81 6.91
CA ILE A 87 -2.10 1.10 6.56
C ILE A 87 -0.93 2.06 6.65
N ILE A 88 0.17 1.58 7.21
CA ILE A 88 1.46 2.28 7.17
C ILE A 88 2.30 1.60 6.09
N ASP A 89 2.91 2.40 5.22
CA ASP A 89 4.03 1.91 4.43
C ASP A 89 5.33 2.53 4.96
N ASP A 90 6.35 1.70 5.11
CA ASP A 90 7.62 2.09 5.71
C ASP A 90 8.75 1.65 4.78
N GLY A 91 9.45 2.63 4.22
CA GLY A 91 10.55 2.39 3.29
C GLY A 91 11.91 2.61 3.93
N ASP A 92 12.94 2.06 3.29
CA ASP A 92 14.32 2.27 3.74
C ASP A 92 15.02 3.31 2.87
#